data_1cada58cf0301f1b66468b33fd2eb4fd
#
_entry.id   1cada58cf0301f1b66468b33fd2eb4fd
#
_cell.length_a   1.000
_cell.length_b   1.000
_cell.length_c   1.000
_cell.angle_alpha   90.00
_cell.angle_beta   90.00
_cell.angle_gamma   90.00
#
_symmetry.space_group_name_H-M   'P 1'
#
loop_
_entity.id
_entity.type
_entity.pdbx_description
1 polymer ?
#
loop_
_entity_poly.entity_id
_entity_poly.type
_entity_poly.pdbx_seq_one_letter_code
_entity_poly.pdbx_strand_id
1 'polypeptide(L)'
;VRRMIANKLGDESPFQAPLALNVVPWAGSVKDDGWSSEELKVRNESRKILGIPDLKVSATCVRVPVVTTHSLAVHAVFERDIDVDAARQALIEAPSVVVIDEPGEGEFPTPVDVVGSDPTFVGRIRQALDFPNTLELFVCGDNLRKGAALNTAQIAELVAAEVSGGSSDS
;
A
#
# COMPACT_ATOMS: atom_id res chain seq x y z
N VAL A 1 -16.03 -11.13 -25.41
CA VAL A 1 -16.02 -10.82 -23.98
C VAL A 1 -15.95 -9.31 -23.75
N ARG A 2 -14.94 -8.58 -24.26
CA ARG A 2 -14.77 -7.12 -24.08
C ARG A 2 -16.01 -6.31 -24.53
N ARG A 3 -16.59 -6.63 -25.71
CA ARG A 3 -17.82 -6.00 -26.22
C ARG A 3 -19.05 -6.31 -25.37
N MET A 4 -19.16 -7.52 -24.82
CA MET A 4 -20.29 -7.89 -23.96
C MET A 4 -20.29 -7.13 -22.62
N ILE A 5 -19.12 -6.90 -22.05
CA ILE A 5 -18.98 -6.16 -20.78
C ILE A 5 -19.24 -4.68 -21.02
N ALA A 6 -18.65 -4.07 -22.05
CA ALA A 6 -18.89 -2.67 -22.41
C ALA A 6 -20.36 -2.37 -22.71
N ASN A 7 -21.02 -3.22 -23.49
CA ASN A 7 -22.44 -3.04 -23.85
C ASN A 7 -23.42 -3.19 -22.65
N LYS A 8 -23.00 -3.85 -21.57
CA LYS A 8 -23.84 -4.00 -20.35
C LYS A 8 -23.60 -2.93 -19.30
N LEU A 9 -22.45 -2.26 -19.33
CA LEU A 9 -22.03 -1.30 -18.29
C LEU A 9 -22.11 0.16 -18.74
N GLY A 10 -22.48 0.42 -19.99
CA GLY A 10 -22.43 1.75 -20.61
C GLY A 10 -21.02 2.16 -21.02
N ASP A 11 -20.92 3.08 -21.96
CA ASP A 11 -19.63 3.58 -22.49
C ASP A 11 -18.97 4.64 -21.56
N GLU A 12 -19.67 5.07 -20.52
CA GLU A 12 -19.19 6.11 -19.59
C GLU A 12 -18.43 5.49 -18.40
N SER A 13 -17.15 5.23 -18.60
CA SER A 13 -16.25 4.89 -17.49
C SER A 13 -15.33 6.09 -17.21
N PRO A 14 -15.15 6.54 -15.95
CA PRO A 14 -14.15 7.53 -15.58
C PRO A 14 -12.71 7.00 -15.71
N PHE A 15 -12.55 5.73 -16.02
CA PHE A 15 -11.28 5.04 -16.19
C PHE A 15 -11.01 4.73 -17.66
N GLN A 16 -9.76 4.44 -17.99
CA GLN A 16 -9.31 4.09 -19.33
C GLN A 16 -9.97 2.82 -19.91
N ALA A 17 -10.61 2.03 -19.05
CA ALA A 17 -11.38 0.85 -19.41
C ALA A 17 -12.44 0.56 -18.33
N PRO A 18 -13.52 -0.18 -18.66
CA PRO A 18 -14.50 -0.62 -17.68
C PRO A 18 -13.84 -1.42 -16.55
N LEU A 19 -14.12 -1.08 -15.31
CA LEU A 19 -13.50 -1.70 -14.14
C LEU A 19 -14.24 -2.96 -13.65
N ALA A 20 -15.56 -3.01 -13.78
CA ALA A 20 -16.35 -4.15 -13.32
C ALA A 20 -15.90 -5.45 -14.02
N LEU A 21 -15.59 -6.47 -13.22
CA LEU A 21 -15.05 -7.77 -13.66
C LEU A 21 -13.78 -7.64 -14.53
N ASN A 22 -12.99 -6.62 -14.30
CA ASN A 22 -11.79 -6.31 -15.06
C ASN A 22 -10.64 -5.87 -14.16
N VAL A 23 -9.42 -5.90 -14.72
CA VAL A 23 -8.22 -5.34 -14.12
C VAL A 23 -7.66 -4.31 -15.10
N VAL A 24 -7.45 -3.08 -14.65
CA VAL A 24 -6.96 -1.99 -15.50
C VAL A 24 -5.54 -1.60 -15.04
N PRO A 25 -4.48 -1.94 -15.79
CA PRO A 25 -3.09 -1.67 -15.40
C PRO A 25 -2.72 -0.21 -15.69
N TRP A 26 -3.47 0.71 -15.11
CA TRP A 26 -3.29 2.14 -15.25
C TRP A 26 -3.94 2.93 -14.12
N ALA A 27 -3.21 3.93 -13.58
CA ALA A 27 -3.77 4.91 -12.68
C ALA A 27 -3.09 6.28 -12.88
N GLY A 28 -3.90 7.34 -12.90
CA GLY A 28 -3.44 8.72 -13.09
C GLY A 28 -3.25 9.15 -14.54
N SER A 29 -2.49 10.22 -14.76
CA SER A 29 -2.19 10.80 -16.08
C SER A 29 -0.95 10.15 -16.71
N VAL A 30 -0.89 10.19 -18.03
CA VAL A 30 0.29 9.75 -18.79
C VAL A 30 1.48 10.66 -18.48
N LYS A 31 2.65 10.07 -18.33
CA LYS A 31 3.96 10.71 -18.20
C LYS A 31 4.91 10.16 -19.26
N ASP A 32 6.12 10.68 -19.29
CA ASP A 32 7.14 10.27 -20.24
C ASP A 32 7.53 8.80 -20.04
N ASP A 33 8.04 8.19 -21.12
CA ASP A 33 8.55 6.81 -21.13
C ASP A 33 7.51 5.73 -20.74
N GLY A 34 6.22 6.04 -20.90
CA GLY A 34 5.12 5.08 -20.62
C GLY A 34 4.74 4.96 -19.17
N TRP A 35 5.26 5.82 -18.29
CA TRP A 35 4.89 5.85 -16.86
C TRP A 35 3.56 6.57 -16.65
N SER A 36 2.87 6.18 -15.56
CA SER A 36 1.74 6.95 -15.04
C SER A 36 2.17 7.87 -13.90
N SER A 37 1.36 8.92 -13.65
CA SER A 37 1.62 9.83 -12.53
C SER A 37 1.62 9.12 -11.17
N GLU A 38 0.78 8.12 -10.96
CA GLU A 38 0.73 7.39 -9.70
C GLU A 38 1.96 6.50 -9.50
N GLU A 39 2.48 5.88 -10.54
CA GLU A 39 3.71 5.08 -10.46
C GLU A 39 4.92 5.92 -10.09
N LEU A 40 5.06 7.12 -10.72
CA LEU A 40 6.12 8.05 -10.37
C LEU A 40 5.93 8.62 -8.96
N LYS A 41 4.69 8.82 -8.53
CA LYS A 41 4.35 9.24 -7.17
C LYS A 41 4.79 8.21 -6.14
N VAL A 42 4.46 6.93 -6.31
CA VAL A 42 4.93 5.85 -5.43
C VAL A 42 6.45 5.89 -5.30
N ARG A 43 7.18 5.98 -6.41
CA ARG A 43 8.64 6.06 -6.39
C ARG A 43 9.15 7.28 -5.60
N ASN A 44 8.63 8.45 -5.89
CA ASN A 44 9.16 9.69 -5.33
C ASN A 44 8.77 9.85 -3.85
N GLU A 45 7.55 9.49 -3.49
CA GLU A 45 7.07 9.57 -2.11
C GLU A 45 7.75 8.53 -1.22
N SER A 46 7.97 7.30 -1.70
CA SER A 46 8.74 6.29 -0.96
C SER A 46 10.14 6.79 -0.60
N ARG A 47 10.83 7.42 -1.54
CA ARG A 47 12.14 8.02 -1.31
C ARG A 47 12.10 9.14 -0.25
N LYS A 48 11.10 9.99 -0.34
CA LYS A 48 10.91 11.12 0.57
C LYS A 48 10.56 10.65 1.98
N ILE A 49 9.59 9.74 2.11
CA ILE A 49 9.08 9.28 3.40
C ILE A 49 10.15 8.46 4.15
N LEU A 50 10.88 7.61 3.44
CA LEU A 50 11.94 6.81 4.02
C LEU A 50 13.26 7.56 4.22
N GLY A 51 13.39 8.79 3.68
CA GLY A 51 14.64 9.55 3.74
C GLY A 51 15.79 8.93 2.95
N ILE A 52 15.49 8.12 1.93
CA ILE A 52 16.47 7.41 1.09
C ILE A 52 16.34 7.92 -0.35
N PRO A 53 17.08 8.99 -0.74
CA PRO A 53 16.93 9.61 -2.06
C PRO A 53 17.19 8.68 -3.24
N ASP A 54 18.12 7.74 -3.08
CA ASP A 54 18.54 6.81 -4.13
C ASP A 54 17.85 5.45 -4.06
N LEU A 55 16.82 5.30 -3.24
CA LEU A 55 16.04 4.06 -3.14
C LEU A 55 15.56 3.63 -4.53
N LYS A 56 15.85 2.39 -4.89
CA LYS A 56 15.36 1.79 -6.14
C LYS A 56 13.92 1.36 -5.94
N VAL A 57 13.00 1.98 -6.65
CA VAL A 57 11.56 1.71 -6.57
C VAL A 57 11.02 1.52 -7.98
N SER A 58 10.28 0.46 -8.18
CA SER A 58 9.48 0.23 -9.39
C SER A 58 8.08 -0.20 -8.96
N ALA A 59 7.08 0.38 -9.59
CA ALA A 59 5.68 0.07 -9.30
C ALA A 59 4.89 0.00 -10.60
N THR A 60 3.91 -0.87 -10.64
CA THR A 60 2.83 -0.86 -11.64
C THR A 60 1.53 -0.63 -10.91
N CYS A 61 0.87 0.48 -11.19
CA CYS A 61 -0.40 0.83 -10.56
C CYS A 61 -1.57 0.21 -11.33
N VAL A 62 -2.36 -0.58 -10.63
CA VAL A 62 -3.44 -1.36 -11.20
C VAL A 62 -4.74 -1.04 -10.47
N ARG A 63 -5.82 -0.78 -11.23
CA ARG A 63 -7.16 -0.69 -10.66
C ARG A 63 -7.83 -2.04 -10.70
N VAL A 64 -8.39 -2.41 -9.56
CA VAL A 64 -9.14 -3.66 -9.36
C VAL A 64 -10.56 -3.35 -8.88
N PRO A 65 -11.55 -4.21 -9.12
CA PRO A 65 -12.95 -3.94 -8.80
C PRO A 65 -13.27 -4.22 -7.32
N VAL A 66 -12.63 -3.49 -6.43
CA VAL A 66 -12.91 -3.47 -4.99
C VAL A 66 -13.66 -2.17 -4.62
N VAL A 67 -14.42 -2.19 -3.55
CA VAL A 67 -15.24 -1.04 -3.11
C VAL A 67 -14.35 0.11 -2.66
N THR A 68 -13.37 -0.18 -1.82
CA THR A 68 -12.34 0.73 -1.32
C THR A 68 -11.11 -0.09 -0.95
N THR A 69 -10.10 0.50 -0.42
CA THR A 69 -8.79 -0.03 -0.03
C THR A 69 -7.72 0.10 -1.10
N HIS A 70 -6.49 0.22 -0.64
CA HIS A 70 -5.30 -0.05 -1.43
C HIS A 70 -4.69 -1.37 -0.98
N SER A 71 -4.16 -2.12 -1.95
CA SER A 71 -3.41 -3.34 -1.69
C SER A 71 -2.10 -3.31 -2.47
N LEU A 72 -1.04 -3.81 -1.86
CA LEU A 72 0.29 -3.87 -2.44
C LEU A 72 0.87 -5.28 -2.27
N ALA A 73 1.34 -5.89 -3.35
CA ALA A 73 2.30 -6.98 -3.28
C ALA A 73 3.69 -6.34 -3.30
N VAL A 74 4.43 -6.49 -2.21
CA VAL A 74 5.71 -5.82 -2.00
C VAL A 74 6.85 -6.82 -2.12
N HIS A 75 7.89 -6.44 -2.86
CA HIS A 75 9.16 -7.13 -2.98
C HIS A 75 10.22 -6.16 -2.45
N ALA A 76 10.69 -6.37 -1.22
CA ALA A 76 11.60 -5.46 -0.52
C ALA A 76 12.99 -6.07 -0.41
N VAL A 77 13.96 -5.45 -1.08
CA VAL A 77 15.37 -5.85 -1.07
C VAL A 77 16.12 -5.05 0.00
N PHE A 78 16.82 -5.73 0.88
CA PHE A 78 17.60 -5.15 1.97
C PHE A 78 19.10 -5.23 1.66
N GLU A 79 19.87 -4.33 2.24
CA GLU A 79 21.34 -4.33 2.11
C GLU A 79 22.00 -5.48 2.89
N ARG A 80 21.33 -6.00 3.90
CA ARG A 80 21.79 -7.07 4.79
C ARG A 80 20.76 -8.18 4.83
N ASP A 81 21.20 -9.33 5.28
CA ASP A 81 20.29 -10.45 5.56
C ASP A 81 19.17 -10.00 6.49
N ILE A 82 17.96 -10.39 6.14
CA ILE A 82 16.76 -10.13 6.90
C ILE A 82 16.11 -11.45 7.31
N ASP A 83 15.94 -11.61 8.60
CA ASP A 83 15.20 -12.73 9.16
C ASP A 83 13.70 -12.48 9.10
N VAL A 84 12.94 -13.47 8.66
CA VAL A 84 11.48 -13.35 8.49
C VAL A 84 10.78 -13.16 9.82
N ASP A 85 11.20 -13.87 10.87
CA ASP A 85 10.57 -13.78 12.20
C ASP A 85 10.90 -12.44 12.84
N ALA A 86 12.13 -11.93 12.70
CA ALA A 86 12.50 -10.60 13.15
C ALA A 86 11.71 -9.50 12.41
N ALA A 87 11.50 -9.65 11.11
CA ALA A 87 10.67 -8.72 10.34
C ALA A 87 9.19 -8.76 10.77
N ARG A 88 8.65 -9.95 11.01
CA ARG A 88 7.30 -10.16 11.53
C ARG A 88 7.14 -9.49 12.90
N GLN A 89 8.07 -9.69 13.80
CA GLN A 89 8.05 -9.08 15.13
C GLN A 89 8.09 -7.55 15.05
N ALA A 90 8.94 -6.98 14.21
CA ALA A 90 9.01 -5.55 13.99
C ALA A 90 7.69 -4.96 13.45
N LEU A 91 6.97 -5.70 12.60
CA LEU A 91 5.67 -5.30 12.09
C LEU A 91 4.57 -5.40 13.17
N ILE A 92 4.62 -6.41 14.04
CA ILE A 92 3.69 -6.56 15.17
C ILE A 92 3.85 -5.41 16.16
N GLU A 93 5.07 -4.94 16.39
CA GLU A 93 5.39 -3.83 17.30
C GLU A 93 5.15 -2.45 16.67
N ALA A 94 4.98 -2.38 15.34
CA ALA A 94 4.80 -1.12 14.65
C ALA A 94 3.42 -0.49 14.96
N PRO A 95 3.35 0.80 15.26
CA PRO A 95 2.09 1.46 15.57
C PRO A 95 1.15 1.47 14.35
N SER A 96 -0.12 1.16 14.59
CA SER A 96 -1.16 1.12 13.56
C SER A 96 -0.92 0.07 12.46
N VAL A 97 -0.18 -0.98 12.77
CA VAL A 97 -0.02 -2.16 11.92
C VAL A 97 -0.64 -3.38 12.60
N VAL A 98 -1.33 -4.19 11.83
CA VAL A 98 -1.87 -5.49 12.26
C VAL A 98 -1.34 -6.57 11.33
N VAL A 99 -0.74 -7.60 11.91
CA VAL A 99 -0.24 -8.76 11.15
C VAL A 99 -1.28 -9.86 11.17
N ILE A 100 -1.70 -10.33 9.98
CA ILE A 100 -2.54 -11.50 9.76
C ILE A 100 -1.78 -12.39 8.78
N ASP A 101 -1.17 -13.46 9.27
CA ASP A 101 -0.22 -14.23 8.46
C ASP A 101 -0.16 -15.70 8.83
N GLU A 102 -1.32 -16.38 8.76
CA GLU A 102 -1.45 -17.83 8.89
C GLU A 102 -1.99 -18.43 7.57
N PRO A 103 -1.19 -18.40 6.49
CA PRO A 103 -1.64 -18.81 5.17
C PRO A 103 -2.03 -20.29 5.08
N GLY A 104 -1.53 -21.13 5.98
CA GLY A 104 -1.92 -22.54 6.09
C GLY A 104 -3.37 -22.73 6.53
N GLU A 105 -3.92 -21.76 7.25
CA GLU A 105 -5.30 -21.72 7.71
C GLU A 105 -6.18 -20.79 6.83
N GLY A 106 -5.59 -20.20 5.79
CA GLY A 106 -6.28 -19.26 4.89
C GLY A 106 -6.37 -17.85 5.44
N GLU A 107 -5.65 -17.53 6.52
CA GLU A 107 -5.67 -16.21 7.16
C GLU A 107 -4.57 -15.31 6.59
N PHE A 108 -5.00 -14.30 5.88
CA PHE A 108 -4.19 -13.21 5.32
C PHE A 108 -5.10 -12.01 5.02
N PRO A 109 -4.58 -10.77 5.00
CA PRO A 109 -5.42 -9.59 4.80
C PRO A 109 -5.97 -9.51 3.38
N THR A 110 -7.26 -9.20 3.26
CA THR A 110 -7.90 -8.91 1.97
C THR A 110 -8.65 -7.58 2.02
N PRO A 111 -8.95 -6.94 0.88
CA PRO A 111 -9.74 -5.72 0.82
C PRO A 111 -11.06 -5.79 1.60
N VAL A 112 -11.75 -6.92 1.54
CA VAL A 112 -13.05 -7.12 2.21
C VAL A 112 -12.91 -7.10 3.72
N ASP A 113 -11.82 -7.65 4.26
CA ASP A 113 -11.59 -7.77 5.70
C ASP A 113 -11.17 -6.44 6.34
N VAL A 114 -10.49 -5.57 5.57
CA VAL A 114 -9.89 -4.35 6.12
C VAL A 114 -10.71 -3.08 5.86
N VAL A 115 -11.75 -3.16 5.05
CA VAL A 115 -12.66 -2.03 4.77
C VAL A 115 -13.23 -1.47 6.08
N GLY A 116 -13.15 -0.14 6.25
CA GLY A 116 -13.63 0.55 7.46
C GLY A 116 -12.72 0.45 8.68
N SER A 117 -11.59 -0.24 8.57
CA SER A 117 -10.62 -0.40 9.66
C SER A 117 -9.55 0.69 9.64
N ASP A 118 -9.03 1.03 10.82
CA ASP A 118 -8.03 2.09 10.97
C ASP A 118 -6.59 1.64 10.69
N PRO A 119 -6.14 0.44 11.09
CA PRO A 119 -4.76 0.02 10.88
C PRO A 119 -4.46 -0.36 9.42
N THR A 120 -3.17 -0.44 9.13
CA THR A 120 -2.66 -1.11 7.94
C THR A 120 -2.44 -2.58 8.26
N PHE A 121 -2.94 -3.47 7.42
CA PHE A 121 -2.82 -4.91 7.60
C PHE A 121 -1.69 -5.45 6.72
N VAL A 122 -0.90 -6.35 7.31
CA VAL A 122 0.24 -6.98 6.63
C VAL A 122 0.15 -8.50 6.81
N GLY A 123 0.44 -9.22 5.76
CA GLY A 123 0.52 -10.66 5.78
C GLY A 123 1.31 -11.19 4.59
N ARG A 124 1.34 -12.51 4.44
CA ARG A 124 2.12 -13.18 3.40
C ARG A 124 3.61 -12.87 3.48
N ILE A 125 4.11 -12.69 4.72
CA ILE A 125 5.50 -12.34 5.02
C ILE A 125 6.37 -13.57 4.81
N ARG A 126 7.30 -13.51 3.86
CA ARG A 126 8.15 -14.64 3.52
C ARG A 126 9.45 -14.19 2.86
N GLN A 127 10.48 -15.03 2.97
CA GLN A 127 11.71 -14.89 2.19
C GLN A 127 11.43 -15.14 0.71
N ALA A 128 11.95 -14.32 -0.18
CA ALA A 128 11.91 -14.59 -1.61
C ALA A 128 12.82 -15.78 -1.95
N LEU A 129 12.35 -16.69 -2.82
CA LEU A 129 13.06 -17.95 -3.08
C LEU A 129 14.39 -17.74 -3.80
N ASP A 130 14.42 -16.89 -4.81
CA ASP A 130 15.58 -16.72 -5.69
C ASP A 130 16.38 -15.43 -5.42
N PHE A 131 15.91 -14.63 -4.46
CA PHE A 131 16.51 -13.33 -4.16
C PHE A 131 16.93 -13.30 -2.68
N PRO A 132 18.24 -13.37 -2.39
CA PRO A 132 18.72 -13.21 -1.02
C PRO A 132 18.38 -11.82 -0.47
N ASN A 133 18.34 -11.69 0.83
CA ASN A 133 18.06 -10.43 1.54
C ASN A 133 16.77 -9.75 1.10
N THR A 134 15.76 -10.53 0.70
CA THR A 134 14.55 -10.00 0.10
C THR A 134 13.33 -10.60 0.78
N LEU A 135 12.46 -9.74 1.29
CA LEU A 135 11.15 -10.13 1.80
C LEU A 135 10.06 -9.85 0.77
N GLU A 136 9.11 -10.75 0.71
CA GLU A 136 7.83 -10.54 0.06
C GLU A 136 6.74 -10.47 1.09
N LEU A 137 5.84 -9.52 0.93
CA LEU A 137 4.69 -9.33 1.81
C LEU A 137 3.52 -8.74 1.05
N PHE A 138 2.34 -8.88 1.61
CA PHE A 138 1.13 -8.25 1.12
C PHE A 138 0.62 -7.24 2.15
N VAL A 139 0.34 -6.03 1.69
CA VAL A 139 -0.14 -4.92 2.52
C VAL A 139 -1.52 -4.52 2.04
N CYS A 140 -2.44 -4.29 2.96
CA CYS A 140 -3.79 -3.85 2.64
C CYS A 140 -4.27 -2.84 3.69
N GLY A 141 -4.95 -1.77 3.25
CA GLY A 141 -5.47 -0.75 4.16
C GLY A 141 -6.57 0.10 3.53
N ASP A 142 -7.47 0.61 4.37
CA ASP A 142 -8.53 1.50 3.91
C ASP A 142 -7.94 2.86 3.53
N ASN A 143 -7.96 3.15 2.23
CA ASN A 143 -7.38 4.36 1.67
C ASN A 143 -8.16 5.65 2.01
N LEU A 144 -9.42 5.54 2.42
CA LEU A 144 -10.22 6.67 2.87
C LEU A 144 -9.91 7.04 4.33
N ARG A 145 -9.43 6.09 5.12
CA ARG A 145 -9.07 6.26 6.55
C ARG A 145 -7.56 6.44 6.72
N LYS A 146 -6.80 5.37 6.79
CA LYS A 146 -5.34 5.42 7.02
C LYS A 146 -4.58 6.09 5.89
N GLY A 147 -5.02 5.95 4.66
CA GLY A 147 -4.43 6.62 3.50
C GLY A 147 -4.73 8.12 3.38
N ALA A 148 -5.68 8.66 4.16
CA ALA A 148 -6.12 10.06 4.05
C ALA A 148 -6.50 10.68 5.41
N ALA A 149 -7.78 10.66 5.77
CA ALA A 149 -8.33 11.45 6.88
C ALA A 149 -7.73 11.09 8.25
N LEU A 150 -7.65 9.79 8.57
CA LEU A 150 -7.11 9.33 9.85
C LEU A 150 -5.62 9.67 9.98
N ASN A 151 -4.84 9.45 8.94
CA ASN A 151 -3.40 9.74 8.99
C ASN A 151 -3.14 11.23 9.19
N THR A 152 -3.95 12.10 8.57
CA THR A 152 -3.88 13.55 8.78
C THR A 152 -4.20 13.93 10.23
N ALA A 153 -5.23 13.33 10.83
CA ALA A 153 -5.58 13.57 12.23
C ALA A 153 -4.46 13.11 13.17
N GLN A 154 -3.88 11.94 12.96
CA GLN A 154 -2.77 11.42 13.76
C GLN A 154 -1.51 12.30 13.67
N ILE A 155 -1.20 12.85 12.49
CA ILE A 155 -0.10 13.81 12.34
C ILE A 155 -0.40 15.10 13.11
N ALA A 156 -1.63 15.59 13.06
CA ALA A 156 -2.03 16.79 13.80
C ALA A 156 -1.93 16.59 15.32
N GLU A 157 -2.28 15.42 15.82
CA GLU A 157 -2.10 15.06 17.26
C GLU A 157 -0.63 15.08 17.68
N LEU A 158 0.26 14.53 16.88
CA LEU A 158 1.71 14.53 17.15
C LEU A 158 2.26 15.97 17.18
N VAL A 159 1.89 16.79 16.21
CA VAL A 159 2.30 18.21 16.15
C VAL A 159 1.75 18.98 17.36
N ALA A 160 0.50 18.76 17.74
CA ALA A 160 -0.11 19.42 18.89
C ALA A 160 0.60 19.03 20.21
N ALA A 161 0.96 17.76 20.36
CA ALA A 161 1.70 17.29 21.53
C ALA A 161 3.10 17.92 21.62
N GLU A 162 3.80 18.04 20.51
CA GLU A 162 5.13 18.66 20.45
C GLU A 162 5.07 20.15 20.79
N VAL A 163 4.11 20.89 20.23
CA VAL A 163 3.90 22.31 20.52
C VAL A 163 3.51 22.54 21.98
N SER A 164 2.67 21.67 22.55
CA SER A 164 2.24 21.79 23.96
C SER A 164 3.34 21.41 24.94
N GLY A 165 4.19 20.41 24.60
CA GLY A 165 5.32 19.97 25.43
C GLY A 165 6.49 20.97 25.45
N GLY A 166 6.67 21.76 24.39
CA GLY A 166 7.70 22.79 24.30
C GLY A 166 7.44 24.07 25.13
N SER A 167 6.25 24.20 25.76
CA SER A 167 5.89 25.38 26.56
C SER A 167 6.26 25.28 28.05
N SER A 168 6.90 24.18 28.50
CA SER A 168 7.18 23.93 29.91
C SER A 168 8.62 24.27 30.34
N ASP A 169 9.48 24.78 29.48
CA ASP A 169 10.85 25.23 29.76
C ASP A 169 11.05 26.71 29.38
N SER A 170 10.39 27.61 30.11
CA SER A 170 10.70 29.04 30.10
C SER A 170 10.51 29.69 31.48
#